data_f3f407d23e85ac319df277fe32ae997e
#
_entry.id   f3f407d23e85ac319df277fe32ae997e
#
_cell.length_a   1.000
_cell.length_b   1.000
_cell.length_c   1.000
_cell.angle_alpha   90.00
_cell.angle_beta   90.00
_cell.angle_gamma   90.00
#
_symmetry.space_group_name_H-M   'P 1'
#
loop_
_entity.id
_entity.type
_entity.pdbx_description
1 polymer ?
#
loop_
_entity_poly.entity_id
_entity_poly.type
_entity_poly.pdbx_seq_one_letter_code
_entity_poly.pdbx_strand_id
1 'polypeptide(L)'
;MENPELSTNGEPVPMPGEFFVLSRHGISFSAKSGSWKGEGRGNLYLSTLRIVFVAQQRGGSCESFDLPLGTMHNEKFNQPIFGANNMTGTSEPLPGGLTDEIKWTLTFKEGGVGTFLPLFFRLVQEMRRRMAQDSQPQYEHNFTAPPVAQQVVQQIIGAAYVDPNDPTKLYVSQPVAQPNIPVATAVPMQ
;
A
#
# COMPACT_ATOMS: atom_id res chain seq x y z
N MET A 1 -3.05 -1.27 12.18
CA MET A 1 -2.83 0.13 11.83
C MET A 1 -1.53 0.69 12.39
N GLU A 2 -1.31 0.79 13.70
CA GLU A 2 0.01 1.17 14.21
C GLU A 2 0.96 -0.01 14.17
N ASN A 3 2.23 0.28 13.83
CA ASN A 3 3.34 -0.67 13.86
C ASN A 3 3.08 -2.01 13.12
N PRO A 4 2.70 -1.97 11.82
CA PRO A 4 2.65 -3.18 11.03
C PRO A 4 4.01 -3.89 11.03
N GLU A 5 3.99 -5.20 10.84
CA GLU A 5 5.20 -6.01 10.83
C GLU A 5 6.14 -5.56 9.70
N LEU A 6 7.41 -5.34 10.07
CA LEU A 6 8.47 -4.96 9.16
C LEU A 6 9.54 -6.05 9.11
N SER A 7 10.11 -6.25 7.93
CA SER A 7 11.27 -7.12 7.71
C SER A 7 12.52 -6.54 8.37
N THR A 8 13.59 -7.32 8.42
CA THR A 8 14.91 -6.86 8.90
C THR A 8 15.45 -5.65 8.13
N ASN A 9 15.04 -5.48 6.88
CA ASN A 9 15.41 -4.35 6.03
C ASN A 9 14.52 -3.12 6.26
N GLY A 10 13.52 -3.20 7.14
CA GLY A 10 12.59 -2.12 7.42
C GLY A 10 11.48 -1.96 6.36
N GLU A 11 11.30 -2.95 5.50
CA GLU A 11 10.18 -2.96 4.54
C GLU A 11 8.98 -3.71 5.13
N PRO A 12 7.74 -3.36 4.76
CA PRO A 12 6.57 -4.04 5.29
C PRO A 12 6.52 -5.50 4.84
N VAL A 13 6.19 -6.39 5.77
CA VAL A 13 5.97 -7.81 5.49
C VAL A 13 4.61 -7.98 4.83
N PRO A 14 4.51 -8.68 3.67
CA PRO A 14 3.23 -8.91 3.01
C PRO A 14 2.34 -9.86 3.81
N MET A 15 1.04 -9.55 3.86
CA MET A 15 0.02 -10.46 4.37
C MET A 15 -0.28 -11.57 3.34
N PRO A 16 -0.92 -12.69 3.74
CA PRO A 16 -1.35 -13.72 2.80
C PRO A 16 -2.19 -13.15 1.65
N GLY A 17 -1.75 -13.36 0.41
CA GLY A 17 -2.41 -12.82 -0.80
C GLY A 17 -2.20 -11.35 -1.06
N GLU A 18 -1.36 -10.65 -0.28
CA GLU A 18 -0.98 -9.27 -0.51
C GLU A 18 0.17 -9.16 -1.50
N PHE A 19 0.09 -8.17 -2.41
CA PHE A 19 1.15 -7.83 -3.35
C PHE A 19 1.44 -6.34 -3.29
N PHE A 20 2.71 -5.97 -3.07
CA PHE A 20 3.14 -4.59 -3.17
C PHE A 20 3.29 -4.20 -4.64
N VAL A 21 2.76 -3.04 -5.02
CA VAL A 21 2.74 -2.56 -6.41
C VAL A 21 3.61 -1.32 -6.62
N LEU A 22 3.82 -0.53 -5.55
CA LEU A 22 4.56 0.72 -5.64
C LEU A 22 5.20 1.07 -4.30
N SER A 23 6.41 1.64 -4.34
CA SER A 23 6.98 2.37 -3.22
C SER A 23 7.26 3.83 -3.59
N ARG A 24 7.22 4.70 -2.57
CA ARG A 24 7.54 6.13 -2.70
C ARG A 24 8.39 6.59 -1.53
N HIS A 25 9.46 7.30 -1.87
CA HIS A 25 10.28 8.02 -0.90
C HIS A 25 9.75 9.44 -0.69
N GLY A 26 10.26 10.12 0.32
CA GLY A 26 9.97 11.53 0.54
C GLY A 26 8.52 11.84 0.84
N ILE A 27 7.82 10.93 1.50
CA ILE A 27 6.45 11.12 1.96
C ILE A 27 6.48 11.72 3.36
N SER A 28 5.73 12.80 3.56
CA SER A 28 5.35 13.26 4.89
C SER A 28 3.95 12.73 5.19
N PHE A 29 3.85 11.93 6.23
CA PHE A 29 2.62 11.32 6.72
C PHE A 29 2.16 12.01 7.98
N SER A 30 0.86 12.22 8.12
CA SER A 30 0.24 12.56 9.39
C SER A 30 -1.12 11.88 9.51
N ALA A 31 -1.47 11.44 10.71
CA ALA A 31 -2.78 10.88 11.03
C ALA A 31 -3.24 11.32 12.40
N LYS A 32 -4.57 11.36 12.58
CA LYS A 32 -5.22 11.72 13.84
C LYS A 32 -6.45 10.85 14.03
N SER A 33 -6.61 10.32 15.26
CA SER A 33 -7.77 9.56 15.70
C SER A 33 -8.06 9.94 17.15
N GLY A 34 -9.17 10.62 17.42
CA GLY A 34 -9.46 11.15 18.75
C GLY A 34 -8.34 12.04 19.29
N SER A 35 -7.77 11.67 20.43
CA SER A 35 -6.60 12.32 21.03
C SER A 35 -5.25 11.87 20.47
N TRP A 36 -5.20 10.73 19.79
CA TRP A 36 -4.00 10.20 19.19
C TRP A 36 -3.58 11.00 17.94
N LYS A 37 -2.28 11.23 17.81
CA LYS A 37 -1.66 11.85 16.64
C LYS A 37 -0.36 11.15 16.32
N GLY A 38 -0.17 10.80 15.05
CA GLY A 38 1.06 10.29 14.51
C GLY A 38 1.51 11.10 13.31
N GLU A 39 2.80 11.42 13.23
CA GLU A 39 3.39 12.09 12.10
C GLU A 39 4.82 11.62 11.87
N GLY A 40 5.27 11.69 10.63
CA GLY A 40 6.62 11.31 10.27
C GLY A 40 6.95 11.63 8.82
N ARG A 41 8.24 11.54 8.49
CA ARG A 41 8.73 11.54 7.12
C ARG A 41 9.37 10.19 6.81
N GLY A 42 9.06 9.63 5.64
CA GLY A 42 9.53 8.30 5.32
C GLY A 42 9.10 7.82 3.94
N ASN A 43 8.89 6.52 3.86
CA ASN A 43 8.53 5.80 2.66
C ASN A 43 7.08 5.33 2.73
N LEU A 44 6.43 5.37 1.59
CA LEU A 44 5.11 4.83 1.38
C LEU A 44 5.22 3.56 0.54
N TYR A 45 4.47 2.54 0.92
CA TYR A 45 4.31 1.30 0.17
C TYR A 45 2.83 1.11 -0.12
N LEU A 46 2.49 0.99 -1.40
CA LEU A 46 1.13 0.70 -1.84
C LEU A 46 1.03 -0.77 -2.21
N SER A 47 0.07 -1.46 -1.63
CA SER A 47 -0.22 -2.87 -1.94
C SER A 47 -1.64 -3.05 -2.48
N THR A 48 -1.98 -4.29 -2.81
CA THR A 48 -3.34 -4.69 -3.19
C THR A 48 -4.35 -4.61 -2.04
N LEU A 49 -3.89 -4.50 -0.79
CA LEU A 49 -4.74 -4.51 0.41
C LEU A 49 -4.67 -3.21 1.22
N ARG A 50 -3.51 -2.53 1.24
CA ARG A 50 -3.27 -1.39 2.14
C ARG A 50 -2.20 -0.45 1.61
N ILE A 51 -2.16 0.75 2.19
CA ILE A 51 -0.99 1.61 2.18
C ILE A 51 -0.23 1.36 3.48
N VAL A 52 1.10 1.23 3.41
CA VAL A 52 1.97 1.20 4.60
C VAL A 52 2.92 2.38 4.54
N PHE A 53 2.91 3.21 5.58
CA PHE A 53 3.92 4.23 5.82
C PHE A 53 4.98 3.67 6.75
N VAL A 54 6.26 3.93 6.45
CA VAL A 54 7.39 3.58 7.31
C VAL A 54 8.28 4.81 7.47
N ALA A 55 8.45 5.27 8.70
CA ALA A 55 9.28 6.43 8.99
C ALA A 55 10.76 6.15 8.69
N GLN A 56 11.44 7.13 8.13
CA GLN A 56 12.89 7.05 7.86
C GLN A 56 13.71 7.11 9.15
N GLN A 57 13.21 7.83 10.15
CA GLN A 57 13.84 7.94 11.47
C GLN A 57 12.95 7.26 12.50
N ARG A 58 13.57 6.41 13.34
CA ARG A 58 12.88 5.77 14.47
C ARG A 58 12.84 6.71 15.67
N GLY A 59 11.90 6.47 16.59
CA GLY A 59 11.73 7.26 17.80
C GLY A 59 10.84 8.49 17.65
N GLY A 60 10.17 8.66 16.51
CA GLY A 60 9.12 9.65 16.31
C GLY A 60 7.76 9.23 16.88
N SER A 61 6.75 10.09 16.73
CA SER A 61 5.38 9.80 17.17
C SER A 61 4.68 8.70 16.34
N CYS A 62 5.25 8.36 15.18
CA CYS A 62 4.75 7.29 14.32
C CYS A 62 5.91 6.66 13.56
N GLU A 63 6.31 5.45 13.93
CA GLU A 63 7.40 4.73 13.24
C GLU A 63 6.91 4.01 11.99
N SER A 64 5.72 3.43 12.05
CA SER A 64 5.06 2.84 10.90
C SER A 64 3.54 2.86 11.10
N PHE A 65 2.81 2.90 10.01
CA PHE A 65 1.35 2.93 10.03
C PHE A 65 0.77 2.31 8.78
N ASP A 66 -0.23 1.46 8.92
CA ASP A 66 -0.96 0.95 7.76
C ASP A 66 -2.39 1.46 7.69
N LEU A 67 -2.84 1.67 6.47
CA LEU A 67 -4.16 2.15 6.10
C LEU A 67 -4.77 1.11 5.13
N PRO A 68 -5.63 0.20 5.62
CA PRO A 68 -6.30 -0.77 4.75
C PRO A 68 -7.21 -0.08 3.74
N LEU A 69 -7.11 -0.47 2.46
CA LEU A 69 -7.88 0.17 1.38
C LEU A 69 -9.39 0.01 1.57
N GLY A 70 -9.81 -1.10 2.18
CA GLY A 70 -11.23 -1.38 2.45
C GLY A 70 -11.87 -0.50 3.51
N THR A 71 -11.08 0.14 4.37
CA THR A 71 -11.57 1.04 5.42
C THR A 71 -11.56 2.51 5.01
N MET A 72 -10.95 2.82 3.85
CA MET A 72 -10.78 4.20 3.40
C MET A 72 -12.06 4.79 2.82
N HIS A 73 -12.26 6.07 3.04
CA HIS A 73 -13.31 6.88 2.42
C HIS A 73 -12.92 8.37 2.39
N ASN A 74 -13.68 9.19 1.63
CA ASN A 74 -13.46 10.62 1.51
C ASN A 74 -12.06 11.01 0.99
N GLU A 75 -11.47 10.18 0.14
CA GLU A 75 -10.14 10.44 -0.41
C GLU A 75 -10.18 11.67 -1.34
N LYS A 76 -9.28 12.61 -1.10
CA LYS A 76 -9.12 13.83 -1.89
C LYS A 76 -7.68 14.06 -2.25
N PHE A 77 -7.44 14.34 -3.53
CA PHE A 77 -6.16 14.84 -3.99
C PHE A 77 -6.18 16.36 -4.03
N ASN A 78 -5.16 16.98 -3.47
CA ASN A 78 -5.01 18.41 -3.39
C ASN A 78 -3.71 18.85 -4.06
N GLN A 79 -3.83 19.84 -4.95
CA GLN A 79 -2.69 20.52 -5.60
C GLN A 79 -2.65 21.98 -5.12
N PRO A 80 -1.99 22.26 -4.00
CA PRO A 80 -1.88 23.63 -3.52
C PRO A 80 -1.01 24.45 -4.48
N ILE A 81 -1.34 25.74 -4.66
CA ILE A 81 -0.53 26.67 -5.47
C ILE A 81 0.88 26.81 -4.88
N PHE A 82 1.00 26.77 -3.55
CA PHE A 82 2.26 26.76 -2.83
C PHE A 82 2.35 25.49 -1.97
N GLY A 83 3.46 24.77 -2.12
CA GLY A 83 3.71 23.53 -1.36
C GLY A 83 3.63 22.26 -2.20
N ALA A 84 3.81 21.12 -1.54
CA ALA A 84 3.79 19.83 -2.20
C ALA A 84 2.36 19.29 -2.33
N ASN A 85 2.13 18.56 -3.42
CA ASN A 85 0.89 17.82 -3.64
C ASN A 85 0.62 16.89 -2.47
N ASN A 86 -0.64 16.80 -2.06
CA ASN A 86 -1.01 15.91 -0.97
C ASN A 86 -2.33 15.20 -1.25
N MET A 87 -2.51 14.11 -0.55
CA MET A 87 -3.73 13.33 -0.53
C MET A 87 -4.21 13.21 0.90
N THR A 88 -5.49 13.43 1.10
CA THR A 88 -6.16 13.31 2.40
C THR A 88 -7.28 12.29 2.31
N GLY A 89 -7.65 11.71 3.43
CA GLY A 89 -8.80 10.83 3.53
C GLY A 89 -9.10 10.47 4.97
N THR A 90 -10.07 9.61 5.11
CA THR A 90 -10.48 9.02 6.38
C THR A 90 -10.44 7.50 6.28
N SER A 91 -10.26 6.82 7.40
CA SER A 91 -10.31 5.37 7.49
C SER A 91 -11.05 4.96 8.77
N GLU A 92 -11.89 3.95 8.64
CA GLU A 92 -12.51 3.33 9.81
C GLU A 92 -11.46 2.60 10.64
N PRO A 93 -11.56 2.64 11.97
CA PRO A 93 -10.64 1.92 12.84
C PRO A 93 -10.83 0.40 12.70
N LEU A 94 -9.73 -0.35 12.84
CA LEU A 94 -9.79 -1.80 12.93
C LEU A 94 -9.95 -2.26 14.39
N PRO A 95 -10.63 -3.40 14.63
CA PRO A 95 -10.73 -3.99 15.96
C PRO A 95 -9.35 -4.20 16.59
N GLY A 96 -9.18 -3.79 17.84
CA GLY A 96 -7.93 -3.92 18.59
C GLY A 96 -6.89 -2.82 18.32
N GLY A 97 -7.22 -1.83 17.47
CA GLY A 97 -6.39 -0.65 17.20
C GLY A 97 -6.96 0.64 17.78
N LEU A 98 -6.82 1.73 17.05
CA LEU A 98 -7.43 3.04 17.38
C LEU A 98 -8.95 2.90 17.39
N THR A 99 -9.61 3.69 18.25
CA THR A 99 -11.06 3.57 18.49
C THR A 99 -11.90 4.54 17.66
N ASP A 100 -11.31 5.65 17.26
CA ASP A 100 -12.01 6.69 16.51
C ASP A 100 -11.60 6.67 15.03
N GLU A 101 -12.44 7.26 14.18
CA GLU A 101 -12.13 7.51 12.76
C GLU A 101 -10.75 8.14 12.59
N ILE A 102 -9.99 7.65 11.66
CA ILE A 102 -8.61 8.09 11.39
C ILE A 102 -8.62 9.06 10.22
N LYS A 103 -8.28 10.31 10.47
CA LYS A 103 -8.04 11.32 9.43
C LYS A 103 -6.56 11.32 9.09
N TRP A 104 -6.23 11.09 7.83
CA TRP A 104 -4.86 10.96 7.38
C TRP A 104 -4.52 11.89 6.22
N THR A 105 -3.23 12.23 6.12
CA THR A 105 -2.65 13.04 5.05
C THR A 105 -1.34 12.44 4.60
N LEU A 106 -1.18 12.30 3.28
CA LEU A 106 0.04 11.90 2.60
C LEU A 106 0.52 13.09 1.76
N THR A 107 1.68 13.64 2.07
CA THR A 107 2.27 14.76 1.31
C THR A 107 3.48 14.26 0.53
N PHE A 108 3.48 14.47 -0.78
CA PHE A 108 4.50 13.98 -1.72
C PHE A 108 5.60 15.03 -1.88
N LYS A 109 6.58 15.04 -0.96
CA LYS A 109 7.65 16.05 -0.92
C LYS A 109 8.64 15.95 -2.09
N GLU A 110 8.81 14.74 -2.62
CA GLU A 110 9.75 14.42 -3.70
C GLU A 110 9.02 14.06 -5.01
N GLY A 111 7.75 14.44 -5.11
CA GLY A 111 6.94 14.19 -6.30
C GLY A 111 6.41 12.76 -6.40
N GLY A 112 6.15 12.30 -7.63
CA GLY A 112 5.71 10.94 -7.90
C GLY A 112 4.24 10.65 -7.68
N VAL A 113 3.44 11.67 -7.40
CA VAL A 113 1.99 11.55 -7.22
C VAL A 113 1.28 11.10 -8.49
N GLY A 114 1.81 11.47 -9.67
CA GLY A 114 1.23 11.12 -10.96
C GLY A 114 1.18 9.61 -11.24
N THR A 115 2.17 8.86 -10.73
CA THR A 115 2.17 7.39 -10.82
C THR A 115 1.36 6.76 -9.69
N PHE A 116 1.38 7.36 -8.49
CA PHE A 116 0.67 6.84 -7.33
C PHE A 116 -0.86 6.88 -7.50
N LEU A 117 -1.43 8.02 -7.89
CA LEU A 117 -2.87 8.23 -7.91
C LEU A 117 -3.66 7.23 -8.78
N PRO A 118 -3.26 6.97 -10.05
CA PRO A 118 -3.98 6.02 -10.89
C PRO A 118 -4.00 4.61 -10.29
N LEU A 119 -2.87 4.16 -9.74
CA LEU A 119 -2.76 2.84 -9.10
C LEU A 119 -3.61 2.79 -7.83
N PHE A 120 -3.51 3.80 -6.99
CA PHE A 120 -4.28 3.90 -5.75
C PHE A 120 -5.78 3.84 -6.00
N PHE A 121 -6.32 4.72 -6.84
CA PHE A 121 -7.77 4.75 -7.10
C PHE A 121 -8.28 3.47 -7.75
N ARG A 122 -7.49 2.85 -8.62
CA ARG A 122 -7.83 1.54 -9.20
C ARG A 122 -7.93 0.46 -8.13
N LEU A 123 -6.97 0.39 -7.21
CA LEU A 123 -6.97 -0.60 -6.12
C LEU A 123 -8.12 -0.37 -5.14
N VAL A 124 -8.39 0.88 -4.76
CA VAL A 124 -9.53 1.22 -3.90
C VAL A 124 -10.86 0.83 -4.57
N GLN A 125 -11.03 1.14 -5.86
CA GLN A 125 -12.22 0.76 -6.60
C GLN A 125 -12.41 -0.76 -6.66
N GLU A 126 -11.34 -1.51 -6.92
CA GLU A 126 -11.38 -2.96 -6.95
C GLU A 126 -11.69 -3.55 -5.56
N MET A 127 -11.13 -2.99 -4.50
CA MET A 127 -11.44 -3.40 -3.13
C MET A 127 -12.92 -3.17 -2.81
N ARG A 128 -13.47 -2.00 -3.13
CA ARG A 128 -14.89 -1.68 -2.93
C ARG A 128 -15.81 -2.60 -3.71
N ARG A 129 -15.43 -2.95 -4.95
CA ARG A 129 -16.17 -3.91 -5.77
C ARG A 129 -16.23 -5.29 -5.12
N ARG A 130 -15.13 -5.78 -4.59
CA ARG A 130 -15.06 -7.08 -3.88
C ARG A 130 -15.94 -7.06 -2.63
N MET A 131 -15.81 -6.04 -1.80
CA MET A 131 -16.62 -5.90 -0.58
C MET A 131 -18.13 -5.87 -0.91
N ALA A 132 -18.53 -5.20 -1.99
CA ALA A 132 -19.91 -5.18 -2.42
C ALA A 132 -20.40 -6.55 -2.91
N GLN A 133 -19.55 -7.35 -3.55
CA GLN A 133 -19.87 -8.72 -3.97
C GLN A 133 -19.99 -9.67 -2.79
N ASP A 134 -19.09 -9.58 -1.80
CA ASP A 134 -19.11 -10.41 -0.59
C ASP A 134 -20.31 -10.10 0.32
N SER A 135 -20.87 -8.89 0.21
CA SER A 135 -22.07 -8.46 0.96
C SER A 135 -23.39 -8.93 0.34
N GLN A 136 -23.38 -9.55 -0.86
CA GLN A 136 -24.56 -10.15 -1.45
C GLN A 136 -24.72 -11.59 -0.95
N PRO A 137 -25.95 -12.03 -0.55
CA PRO A 137 -26.17 -13.42 -0.15
C PRO A 137 -25.85 -14.33 -1.34
N GLN A 138 -24.80 -15.12 -1.18
CA GLN A 138 -24.36 -16.08 -2.21
C GLN A 138 -25.38 -17.22 -2.29
N TYR A 139 -26.07 -17.31 -3.40
CA TYR A 139 -26.55 -18.60 -3.87
C TYR A 139 -25.33 -19.40 -4.30
N GLU A 140 -25.19 -20.59 -3.69
CA GLU A 140 -24.03 -21.48 -3.78
C GLU A 140 -23.48 -21.61 -5.21
N HIS A 141 -22.26 -21.15 -5.42
CA HIS A 141 -21.45 -21.61 -6.55
C HIS A 141 -20.07 -21.98 -6.01
N ASN A 142 -19.67 -23.22 -6.26
CA ASN A 142 -18.43 -23.86 -5.89
C ASN A 142 -17.21 -22.95 -6.04
N PHE A 143 -16.56 -22.64 -4.93
CA PHE A 143 -15.33 -21.87 -4.90
C PHE A 143 -14.13 -22.71 -5.33
N THR A 144 -13.72 -22.50 -6.57
CA THR A 144 -12.29 -22.55 -6.91
C THR A 144 -11.81 -21.10 -6.82
N ALA A 145 -10.84 -20.82 -5.95
CA ALA A 145 -10.31 -19.47 -5.74
C ALA A 145 -9.90 -18.83 -7.09
N PRO A 146 -10.46 -17.67 -7.48
CA PRO A 146 -10.17 -17.12 -8.78
C PRO A 146 -8.79 -16.45 -8.79
N PRO A 147 -8.05 -16.52 -9.90
CA PRO A 147 -6.75 -15.88 -10.11
C PRO A 147 -6.84 -14.35 -10.27
N VAL A 148 -7.86 -13.70 -9.68
CA VAL A 148 -8.17 -12.30 -9.92
C VAL A 148 -7.12 -11.36 -9.31
N ALA A 149 -6.53 -11.72 -8.17
CA ALA A 149 -5.43 -10.94 -7.61
C ALA A 149 -4.20 -10.96 -8.54
N GLN A 150 -3.89 -12.11 -9.12
CA GLN A 150 -2.79 -12.25 -10.09
C GLN A 150 -3.09 -11.52 -11.41
N GLN A 151 -4.33 -11.50 -11.88
CA GLN A 151 -4.71 -10.76 -13.09
C GLN A 151 -4.61 -9.23 -12.89
N VAL A 152 -5.03 -8.71 -11.74
CA VAL A 152 -4.90 -7.29 -11.43
C VAL A 152 -3.42 -6.90 -11.33
N VAL A 153 -2.59 -7.72 -10.70
CA VAL A 153 -1.14 -7.51 -10.61
C VAL A 153 -0.50 -7.59 -12.01
N GLN A 154 -0.84 -8.56 -12.83
CA GLN A 154 -0.31 -8.67 -14.19
C GLN A 154 -0.75 -7.51 -15.10
N GLN A 155 -1.99 -7.03 -14.96
CA GLN A 155 -2.47 -5.85 -15.70
C GLN A 155 -1.78 -4.56 -15.21
N ILE A 156 -1.48 -4.45 -13.91
CA ILE A 156 -0.74 -3.32 -13.35
C ILE A 156 0.72 -3.39 -13.80
N ILE A 157 1.36 -4.55 -13.76
CA ILE A 157 2.73 -4.76 -14.23
C ILE A 157 2.83 -4.51 -15.74
N GLY A 158 1.87 -4.97 -16.53
CA GLY A 158 1.82 -4.74 -18.00
C GLY A 158 1.54 -3.30 -18.41
N ALA A 159 0.88 -2.50 -17.55
CA ALA A 159 0.64 -1.08 -17.75
C ALA A 159 1.72 -0.18 -17.13
N ALA A 160 2.59 -0.75 -16.33
CA ALA A 160 3.62 -0.04 -15.60
C ALA A 160 4.94 -0.05 -16.35
N TYR A 161 4.96 0.62 -17.47
CA TYR A 161 6.22 0.99 -18.12
C TYR A 161 6.93 2.03 -17.26
N VAL A 162 8.09 1.66 -16.76
CA VAL A 162 8.93 2.56 -15.95
C VAL A 162 9.56 3.59 -16.88
N ASP A 163 9.19 4.85 -16.71
CA ASP A 163 9.98 5.94 -17.31
C ASP A 163 11.37 5.96 -16.64
N PRO A 164 12.46 5.78 -17.38
CA PRO A 164 13.81 5.77 -16.82
C PRO A 164 14.19 7.07 -16.09
N ASN A 165 13.41 8.14 -16.23
CA ASN A 165 13.60 9.43 -15.55
C ASN A 165 12.68 9.63 -14.36
N ASP A 166 11.77 8.68 -14.05
CA ASP A 166 10.91 8.78 -12.87
C ASP A 166 11.55 8.01 -11.69
N PRO A 167 11.88 8.67 -10.55
CA PRO A 167 12.46 8.02 -9.37
C PRO A 167 11.51 7.06 -8.66
N THR A 168 10.40 6.70 -9.27
CA THR A 168 9.42 5.79 -8.74
C THR A 168 9.81 4.35 -9.02
N LYS A 169 10.16 3.61 -7.99
CA LYS A 169 10.37 2.17 -8.10
C LYS A 169 9.04 1.45 -8.20
N LEU A 170 8.80 0.82 -9.33
CA LEU A 170 7.78 -0.20 -9.44
C LEU A 170 8.38 -1.52 -8.94
N TYR A 171 7.76 -2.15 -7.94
CA TYR A 171 8.21 -3.46 -7.49
C TYR A 171 7.73 -4.53 -8.46
N VAL A 172 8.64 -5.02 -9.30
CA VAL A 172 8.43 -6.23 -10.10
C VAL A 172 8.69 -7.49 -9.25
N SER A 173 9.48 -7.35 -8.18
CA SER A 173 9.74 -8.41 -7.20
C SER A 173 9.16 -8.02 -5.85
N GLN A 174 8.41 -8.95 -5.25
CA GLN A 174 7.86 -8.76 -3.91
C GLN A 174 8.99 -8.77 -2.90
N PRO A 175 8.95 -7.93 -1.84
CA PRO A 175 9.83 -8.10 -0.69
C PRO A 175 9.45 -9.42 0.01
N VAL A 176 10.13 -10.49 -0.35
CA VAL A 176 9.92 -11.80 0.27
C VAL A 176 10.88 -11.92 1.43
N ALA A 177 10.38 -12.23 2.62
CA ALA A 177 11.18 -12.95 3.60
C ALA A 177 11.56 -14.29 2.95
N GLN A 178 12.80 -14.43 2.48
CA GLN A 178 13.22 -15.62 1.75
C GLN A 178 13.15 -16.87 2.66
N PRO A 179 12.31 -17.87 2.33
CA PRO A 179 12.70 -19.24 2.62
C PRO A 179 13.77 -19.61 1.61
N ASN A 180 14.91 -20.14 2.08
CA ASN A 180 15.99 -20.68 1.27
C ASN A 180 15.45 -21.59 0.16
N ILE A 181 15.35 -21.08 -1.05
CA ILE A 181 15.16 -21.93 -2.23
C ILE A 181 16.55 -22.25 -2.74
N PRO A 182 16.98 -23.52 -2.77
CA PRO A 182 18.27 -23.89 -3.33
C PRO A 182 18.28 -23.52 -4.82
N VAL A 183 19.22 -22.67 -5.20
CA VAL A 183 19.49 -22.35 -6.60
C VAL A 183 19.89 -23.64 -7.30
N ALA A 184 19.07 -24.11 -8.23
CA ALA A 184 19.44 -25.23 -9.08
C ALA A 184 20.63 -24.83 -9.94
N THR A 185 21.79 -25.38 -9.67
CA THR A 185 22.99 -25.21 -10.48
C THR A 185 22.77 -25.92 -11.81
N ALA A 186 22.76 -25.16 -12.91
CA ALA A 186 22.73 -25.74 -14.24
C ALA A 186 24.00 -26.57 -14.48
N VAL A 187 23.83 -27.86 -14.71
CA VAL A 187 24.91 -28.76 -15.11
C VAL A 187 25.19 -28.53 -16.60
N PRO A 188 26.42 -28.20 -17.01
CA PRO A 188 26.74 -28.10 -18.45
C PRO A 188 26.68 -29.49 -19.07
N MET A 189 25.88 -29.63 -20.12
CA MET A 189 25.91 -30.83 -20.98
C MET A 189 27.20 -30.83 -21.79
N GLN A 190 27.96 -31.93 -21.67
CA GLN A 190 29.08 -32.27 -22.57
C GLN A 190 28.54 -32.83 -23.88
#